data_2f9fa591684490024229024c22ce7e58
#
_entry.id   2f9fa591684490024229024c22ce7e58
#
_cell.length_a   1.000
_cell.length_b   1.000
_cell.length_c   1.000
_cell.angle_alpha   90.00
_cell.angle_beta   90.00
_cell.angle_gamma   90.00
#
_symmetry.space_group_name_H-M   'P 1'
#
loop_
_entity.id
_entity.type
_entity.pdbx_description
1 polymer ?
#
loop_
_entity_poly.entity_id
_entity_poly.type
_entity_poly.pdbx_seq_one_letter_code
_entity_poly.pdbx_strand_id
1 'polypeptide(L)'
;MLDVYFIGLGEIMGNRAEKPKKDMNQLVSEMKDSRGINFIYFNEDDAVDYLTNVNNYLRTAAYRKNYLKYKNGLHIGKYINLDFAYLVELSIIDMHYRFLIQKMCSDIEHSICVQLIRDIEKDVECNGYDIVKQFLDENQKELEKIVATINSPHTGDLLKKYFTVRLNDNNKHEIENYEECPVWVLMELLSFGSIINFYLYYY
;
A
#
# COMPACT_ATOMS: atom_id res chain seq x y z
N MET A 1 11.76 4.29 11.46
CA MET A 1 12.04 2.89 11.11
C MET A 1 10.91 2.07 11.68
N LEU A 2 9.81 1.97 10.91
CA LEU A 2 8.64 1.17 11.27
C LEU A 2 8.80 -0.14 10.52
N ASP A 3 9.47 -1.09 11.17
CA ASP A 3 9.47 -2.48 10.72
C ASP A 3 8.05 -3.01 10.84
N VAL A 4 7.32 -2.94 9.73
CA VAL A 4 6.12 -3.74 9.53
C VAL A 4 6.61 -5.18 9.41
N TYR A 5 6.68 -5.88 10.52
CA TYR A 5 6.90 -7.32 10.54
C TYR A 5 5.77 -7.99 9.75
N PHE A 6 6.02 -8.22 8.48
CA PHE A 6 5.43 -9.33 7.76
C PHE A 6 6.01 -10.61 8.36
N ILE A 7 5.45 -11.00 9.51
CA ILE A 7 5.74 -12.33 10.06
C ILE A 7 5.17 -13.33 9.06
N GLY A 8 6.11 -14.06 8.50
CA GLY A 8 6.03 -15.19 7.60
C GLY A 8 4.63 -15.75 7.29
N LEU A 9 4.21 -15.56 6.06
CA LEU A 9 3.26 -16.44 5.36
C LEU A 9 3.97 -17.72 4.88
N GLY A 10 4.91 -18.22 5.69
CA GLY A 10 5.49 -19.54 5.55
C GLY A 10 4.73 -20.49 6.45
N GLU A 11 4.05 -21.48 5.87
CA GLU A 11 3.52 -22.66 6.51
C GLU A 11 2.30 -22.50 7.46
N ILE A 12 1.17 -22.01 6.95
CA ILE A 12 -0.15 -22.54 7.31
C ILE A 12 -0.99 -22.53 6.04
N MET A 13 -0.78 -23.45 5.15
CA MET A 13 -1.84 -23.89 4.23
C MET A 13 -2.83 -24.69 5.05
N GLY A 14 -3.61 -23.99 5.89
CA GLY A 14 -4.73 -24.58 6.60
C GLY A 14 -5.72 -25.13 5.60
N ASN A 15 -6.05 -26.42 5.72
CA ASN A 15 -7.05 -27.08 4.92
C ASN A 15 -8.36 -26.26 4.95
N ARG A 16 -9.02 -26.05 3.80
CA ARG A 16 -10.30 -25.33 3.72
C ARG A 16 -11.36 -25.87 4.70
N ALA A 17 -11.32 -27.15 5.00
CA ALA A 17 -12.19 -27.82 5.97
C ALA A 17 -11.96 -27.32 7.42
N GLU A 18 -10.73 -26.84 7.74
CA GLU A 18 -10.39 -26.34 9.09
C GLU A 18 -10.75 -24.86 9.27
N LYS A 19 -11.05 -24.15 8.19
CA LYS A 19 -11.43 -22.74 8.19
C LYS A 19 -12.72 -22.51 7.39
N PRO A 20 -13.86 -23.03 7.85
CA PRO A 20 -15.12 -22.81 7.17
C PRO A 20 -15.49 -21.31 7.18
N LYS A 21 -16.29 -20.90 6.19
CA LYS A 21 -16.92 -19.58 6.19
C LYS A 21 -17.79 -19.45 7.43
N LYS A 22 -17.62 -18.38 8.19
CA LYS A 22 -18.43 -18.03 9.35
C LYS A 22 -19.25 -16.78 9.03
N ASP A 23 -20.45 -16.71 9.56
CA ASP A 23 -21.24 -15.48 9.55
C ASP A 23 -20.76 -14.49 10.63
N MET A 24 -21.26 -13.26 10.62
CA MET A 24 -20.81 -12.22 11.55
C MET A 24 -21.26 -12.52 13.00
N ASN A 25 -22.42 -13.15 13.21
CA ASN A 25 -22.87 -13.54 14.54
C ASN A 25 -21.90 -14.58 15.16
N GLN A 26 -21.49 -15.57 14.37
CA GLN A 26 -20.51 -16.57 14.82
C GLN A 26 -19.16 -15.93 15.17
N LEU A 27 -18.70 -14.94 14.36
CA LEU A 27 -17.44 -14.25 14.59
C LEU A 27 -17.49 -13.36 15.85
N VAL A 28 -18.60 -12.67 16.09
CA VAL A 28 -18.83 -11.86 17.30
C VAL A 28 -18.90 -12.75 18.54
N SER A 29 -19.64 -13.86 18.48
CA SER A 29 -19.69 -14.84 19.59
C SER A 29 -18.31 -15.42 19.91
N GLU A 30 -17.49 -15.74 18.89
CA GLU A 30 -16.09 -16.16 19.12
C GLU A 30 -15.23 -15.08 19.76
N MET A 31 -15.43 -13.82 19.39
CA MET A 31 -14.72 -12.70 20.02
C MET A 31 -15.06 -12.63 21.52
N LYS A 32 -16.31 -12.82 21.88
CA LYS A 32 -16.78 -12.83 23.25
C LYS A 32 -16.31 -14.07 24.02
N ASP A 33 -16.70 -15.24 23.58
CA ASP A 33 -16.59 -16.48 24.35
C ASP A 33 -15.16 -17.04 24.35
N SER A 34 -14.56 -17.13 23.16
CA SER A 34 -13.23 -17.75 23.02
C SER A 34 -12.10 -16.77 23.32
N ARG A 35 -12.28 -15.49 23.03
CA ARG A 35 -11.21 -14.49 23.16
C ARG A 35 -11.38 -13.55 24.34
N GLY A 36 -12.55 -13.57 25.00
CA GLY A 36 -12.83 -12.76 26.18
C GLY A 36 -12.89 -11.26 25.89
N ILE A 37 -13.37 -10.88 24.71
CA ILE A 37 -13.64 -9.48 24.37
C ILE A 37 -14.99 -9.10 24.97
N ASN A 38 -15.04 -7.99 25.67
CA ASN A 38 -16.25 -7.46 26.26
C ASN A 38 -17.06 -6.67 25.23
N PHE A 39 -18.38 -6.58 25.46
CA PHE A 39 -19.33 -5.82 24.65
C PHE A 39 -20.17 -4.94 25.60
N ILE A 40 -19.50 -4.10 26.41
CA ILE A 40 -20.13 -3.25 27.43
C ILE A 40 -20.55 -1.93 26.81
N TYR A 41 -19.62 -1.29 26.07
CA TYR A 41 -19.83 0.01 25.46
C TYR A 41 -20.38 -0.08 24.03
N PHE A 42 -20.30 -1.26 23.45
CA PHE A 42 -20.77 -1.56 22.10
C PHE A 42 -21.39 -2.96 22.14
N ASN A 43 -22.70 -3.06 22.06
CA ASN A 43 -23.39 -4.35 22.19
C ASN A 43 -23.11 -5.29 21.01
N GLU A 44 -23.49 -6.57 21.15
CA GLU A 44 -23.18 -7.60 20.15
C GLU A 44 -23.91 -7.37 18.83
N ASP A 45 -25.17 -6.92 18.87
CA ASP A 45 -25.97 -6.64 17.67
C ASP A 45 -25.39 -5.47 16.88
N ASP A 46 -25.00 -4.39 17.57
CA ASP A 46 -24.31 -3.26 16.97
C ASP A 46 -22.95 -3.67 16.38
N ALA A 47 -22.24 -4.61 17.04
CA ALA A 47 -20.98 -5.12 16.55
C ALA A 47 -21.15 -5.96 15.27
N VAL A 48 -22.21 -6.75 15.17
CA VAL A 48 -22.57 -7.49 13.95
C VAL A 48 -22.86 -6.50 12.81
N ASP A 49 -23.68 -5.48 13.09
CA ASP A 49 -23.99 -4.43 12.09
C ASP A 49 -22.73 -3.67 11.64
N TYR A 50 -21.90 -3.25 12.58
CA TYR A 50 -20.64 -2.57 12.30
C TYR A 50 -19.71 -3.41 11.42
N LEU A 51 -19.52 -4.69 11.73
CA LEU A 51 -18.65 -5.60 10.98
C LEU A 51 -19.23 -6.01 9.62
N THR A 52 -20.54 -5.87 9.44
CA THR A 52 -21.22 -6.18 8.18
C THR A 52 -21.22 -4.98 7.24
N ASN A 53 -21.52 -3.78 7.75
CA ASN A 53 -21.89 -2.61 6.96
C ASN A 53 -20.84 -1.49 6.98
N VAL A 54 -20.00 -1.41 8.03
CA VAL A 54 -19.07 -0.28 8.23
C VAL A 54 -17.62 -0.70 8.06
N ASN A 55 -17.22 -1.84 8.63
CA ASN A 55 -15.83 -2.29 8.58
C ASN A 55 -15.78 -3.82 8.50
N ASN A 56 -14.67 -4.39 8.02
CA ASN A 56 -14.53 -5.83 7.96
C ASN A 56 -13.91 -6.41 9.25
N TYR A 57 -14.29 -7.66 9.54
CA TYR A 57 -13.80 -8.40 10.71
C TYR A 57 -12.27 -8.46 10.81
N LEU A 58 -11.56 -8.76 9.70
CA LEU A 58 -10.11 -8.96 9.74
C LEU A 58 -9.38 -7.68 10.14
N ARG A 59 -9.80 -6.55 9.58
CA ARG A 59 -9.24 -5.24 9.90
C ARG A 59 -9.48 -4.87 11.36
N THR A 60 -10.74 -4.93 11.82
CA THR A 60 -11.09 -4.60 13.20
C THR A 60 -10.40 -5.54 14.19
N ALA A 61 -10.44 -6.84 13.91
CA ALA A 61 -9.82 -7.84 14.77
C ALA A 61 -8.28 -7.76 14.82
N ALA A 62 -7.61 -7.12 13.84
CA ALA A 62 -6.16 -6.95 13.84
C ALA A 62 -5.68 -6.10 15.02
N TYR A 63 -6.45 -5.10 15.43
CA TYR A 63 -6.09 -4.18 16.53
C TYR A 63 -6.03 -4.86 17.89
N ARG A 64 -6.68 -6.02 18.08
CA ARG A 64 -6.57 -6.80 19.33
C ARG A 64 -5.13 -7.21 19.67
N LYS A 65 -4.22 -7.23 18.70
CA LYS A 65 -2.79 -7.55 18.95
C LYS A 65 -2.12 -6.54 19.86
N ASN A 66 -2.68 -5.35 20.01
CA ASN A 66 -2.17 -4.30 20.89
C ASN A 66 -2.53 -4.52 22.37
N TYR A 67 -3.37 -5.53 22.67
CA TYR A 67 -3.87 -5.79 24.01
C TYR A 67 -3.28 -7.04 24.60
N LEU A 68 -3.08 -7.01 25.93
CA LEU A 68 -2.51 -8.10 26.68
C LEU A 68 -3.53 -9.24 26.88
N LYS A 69 -2.99 -10.44 27.02
CA LYS A 69 -3.78 -11.63 27.34
C LYS A 69 -3.36 -12.20 28.69
N TYR A 70 -4.30 -12.88 29.35
CA TYR A 70 -3.99 -13.65 30.54
C TYR A 70 -2.99 -14.77 30.20
N LYS A 71 -1.88 -14.80 30.95
CA LYS A 71 -0.83 -15.80 30.75
C LYS A 71 -1.06 -17.05 31.60
N ASN A 72 -1.85 -16.93 32.70
CA ASN A 72 -2.10 -18.00 33.66
C ASN A 72 -3.55 -17.94 34.16
N GLY A 73 -4.05 -19.00 34.78
CA GLY A 73 -5.35 -19.10 35.42
C GLY A 73 -6.50 -19.48 34.47
N LEU A 74 -7.75 -19.32 34.94
CA LEU A 74 -8.96 -19.76 34.26
C LEU A 74 -9.24 -19.02 32.93
N HIS A 75 -8.67 -17.84 32.76
CA HIS A 75 -8.85 -17.00 31.57
C HIS A 75 -7.63 -17.01 30.62
N ILE A 76 -6.75 -17.98 30.75
CA ILE A 76 -5.53 -18.08 29.91
C ILE A 76 -5.88 -17.94 28.42
N GLY A 77 -5.14 -17.08 27.72
CA GLY A 77 -5.31 -16.81 26.29
C GLY A 77 -6.41 -15.80 25.95
N LYS A 78 -7.30 -15.43 26.90
CA LYS A 78 -8.31 -14.37 26.74
C LYS A 78 -7.68 -12.99 26.93
N TYR A 79 -8.25 -11.97 26.29
CA TYR A 79 -7.78 -10.60 26.43
C TYR A 79 -8.17 -10.01 27.80
N ILE A 80 -7.27 -9.15 28.33
CA ILE A 80 -7.49 -8.48 29.60
C ILE A 80 -8.22 -7.16 29.34
N ASN A 81 -9.44 -7.03 29.87
CA ASN A 81 -10.25 -5.80 29.84
C ASN A 81 -10.38 -5.15 28.43
N LEU A 82 -10.35 -5.97 27.39
CA LEU A 82 -10.59 -5.49 26.04
C LEU A 82 -12.07 -5.43 25.76
N ASP A 83 -12.59 -4.24 25.43
CA ASP A 83 -13.93 -4.03 24.90
C ASP A 83 -13.91 -3.86 23.38
N PHE A 84 -14.96 -4.33 22.69
CA PHE A 84 -15.09 -4.20 21.25
C PHE A 84 -15.07 -2.74 20.80
N ALA A 85 -15.64 -1.82 21.59
CA ALA A 85 -15.61 -0.39 21.31
C ALA A 85 -14.20 0.16 21.13
N TYR A 86 -13.21 -0.35 21.87
CA TYR A 86 -11.82 0.08 21.73
C TYR A 86 -11.21 -0.33 20.37
N LEU A 87 -11.64 -1.46 19.83
CA LEU A 87 -11.22 -1.89 18.48
C LEU A 87 -11.84 -1.01 17.41
N VAL A 88 -13.10 -0.60 17.59
CA VAL A 88 -13.80 0.34 16.70
C VAL A 88 -13.08 1.69 16.73
N GLU A 89 -12.81 2.23 17.92
CA GLU A 89 -12.14 3.52 18.09
C GLU A 89 -10.74 3.53 17.47
N LEU A 90 -9.93 2.48 17.71
CA LEU A 90 -8.62 2.33 17.07
C LEU A 90 -8.71 2.26 15.55
N SER A 91 -9.74 1.61 15.00
CA SER A 91 -9.92 1.52 13.55
C SER A 91 -10.24 2.88 12.92
N ILE A 92 -10.98 3.74 13.63
CA ILE A 92 -11.30 5.11 13.22
C ILE A 92 -10.05 5.99 13.27
N ILE A 93 -9.30 5.93 14.36
CA ILE A 93 -8.05 6.68 14.52
C ILE A 93 -7.03 6.27 13.44
N ASP A 94 -6.86 4.97 13.19
CA ASP A 94 -5.97 4.47 12.14
C ASP A 94 -6.38 4.96 10.76
N MET A 95 -7.68 5.03 10.47
CA MET A 95 -8.19 5.57 9.22
C MET A 95 -7.80 7.04 9.03
N HIS A 96 -8.05 7.88 10.05
CA HIS A 96 -7.66 9.30 10.00
C HIS A 96 -6.15 9.48 9.87
N TYR A 97 -5.37 8.68 10.60
CA TYR A 97 -3.92 8.71 10.52
C TYR A 97 -3.43 8.33 9.12
N ARG A 98 -4.01 7.31 8.50
CA ARG A 98 -3.67 6.91 7.11
C ARG A 98 -3.96 8.03 6.11
N PHE A 99 -5.10 8.70 6.22
CA PHE A 99 -5.43 9.83 5.35
C PHE A 99 -4.44 10.98 5.51
N LEU A 100 -4.05 11.29 6.76
CA LEU A 100 -3.04 12.31 7.02
C LEU A 100 -1.70 11.94 6.38
N ILE A 101 -1.21 10.72 6.59
CA ILE A 101 0.05 10.24 6.00
C ILE A 101 -0.03 10.26 4.47
N GLN A 102 -1.13 9.78 3.88
CA GLN A 102 -1.31 9.80 2.42
C GLN A 102 -1.25 11.21 1.86
N LYS A 103 -1.93 12.16 2.52
CA LYS A 103 -1.86 13.57 2.13
C LYS A 103 -0.43 14.11 2.20
N MET A 104 0.28 13.85 3.31
CA MET A 104 1.68 14.28 3.45
C MET A 104 2.59 13.68 2.37
N CYS A 105 2.42 12.41 2.05
CA CYS A 105 3.18 11.75 0.97
C CYS A 105 2.93 12.43 -0.38
N SER A 106 1.67 12.73 -0.70
CA SER A 106 1.32 13.42 -1.95
C SER A 106 1.87 14.86 -1.99
N ASP A 107 1.83 15.59 -0.88
CA ASP A 107 2.40 16.94 -0.79
C ASP A 107 3.93 16.93 -0.99
N ILE A 108 4.62 15.94 -0.40
CA ILE A 108 6.08 15.76 -0.56
C ILE A 108 6.42 15.35 -1.99
N GLU A 109 5.70 14.38 -2.56
CA GLU A 109 5.88 13.93 -3.94
C GLU A 109 5.79 15.12 -4.91
N HIS A 110 4.71 15.90 -4.83
CA HIS A 110 4.54 17.08 -5.65
C HIS A 110 5.67 18.11 -5.46
N SER A 111 6.07 18.36 -4.23
CA SER A 111 7.15 19.32 -3.92
C SER A 111 8.49 18.89 -4.51
N ILE A 112 8.81 17.59 -4.44
CA ILE A 112 10.04 17.03 -5.01
C ILE A 112 10.02 17.14 -6.54
N CYS A 113 8.90 16.80 -7.19
CA CYS A 113 8.77 16.92 -8.65
C CYS A 113 8.95 18.36 -9.12
N VAL A 114 8.30 19.32 -8.46
CA VAL A 114 8.44 20.75 -8.78
C VAL A 114 9.87 21.24 -8.58
N GLN A 115 10.52 20.81 -7.51
CA GLN A 115 11.92 21.19 -7.26
C GLN A 115 12.86 20.61 -8.33
N LEU A 116 12.75 19.33 -8.64
CA LEU A 116 13.56 18.66 -9.66
C LEU A 116 13.42 19.32 -11.03
N ILE A 117 12.16 19.51 -11.50
CA ILE A 117 11.91 20.14 -12.80
C ILE A 117 12.51 21.55 -12.85
N ARG A 118 12.29 22.34 -11.78
CA ARG A 118 12.83 23.69 -11.69
C ARG A 118 14.37 23.72 -11.72
N ASP A 119 15.00 22.78 -11.01
CA ASP A 119 16.47 22.78 -10.89
C ASP A 119 17.11 22.24 -12.19
N ILE A 120 16.50 21.27 -12.85
CA ILE A 120 16.89 20.80 -14.19
C ILE A 120 16.68 21.92 -15.26
N GLU A 121 15.57 22.68 -15.18
CA GLU A 121 15.31 23.80 -16.09
C GLU A 121 16.37 24.90 -15.96
N LYS A 122 16.92 25.12 -14.78
CA LYS A 122 17.99 26.09 -14.53
C LYS A 122 19.38 25.59 -14.90
N ASP A 123 19.55 24.30 -15.00
CA ASP A 123 20.83 23.68 -15.36
C ASP A 123 21.05 23.78 -16.89
N VAL A 124 21.91 24.69 -17.28
CA VAL A 124 22.22 24.98 -18.70
C VAL A 124 22.89 23.79 -19.39
N GLU A 125 23.53 22.91 -18.65
CA GLU A 125 24.23 21.72 -19.18
C GLU A 125 23.27 20.53 -19.33
N CYS A 126 22.13 20.54 -18.65
CA CYS A 126 21.11 19.48 -18.68
C CYS A 126 20.01 19.80 -19.71
N ASN A 127 19.89 18.99 -20.74
CA ASN A 127 18.83 19.17 -21.75
C ASN A 127 17.49 18.52 -21.35
N GLY A 128 17.42 17.86 -20.20
CA GLY A 128 16.24 17.19 -19.69
C GLY A 128 15.87 15.86 -20.36
N TYR A 129 16.66 15.40 -21.36
CA TYR A 129 16.49 14.11 -22.05
C TYR A 129 17.63 13.14 -21.71
N ASP A 130 18.87 13.61 -21.80
CA ASP A 130 20.03 12.75 -21.55
C ASP A 130 20.08 12.20 -20.14
N ILE A 131 19.63 12.99 -19.16
CA ILE A 131 19.53 12.54 -17.77
C ILE A 131 18.51 11.42 -17.59
N VAL A 132 17.40 11.48 -18.33
CA VAL A 132 16.38 10.40 -18.32
C VAL A 132 16.96 9.13 -18.90
N LYS A 133 17.66 9.25 -20.03
CA LYS A 133 18.32 8.11 -20.67
C LYS A 133 19.32 7.47 -19.72
N GLN A 134 20.25 8.25 -19.17
CA GLN A 134 21.26 7.75 -18.23
C GLN A 134 20.63 7.08 -17.01
N PHE A 135 19.63 7.71 -16.41
CA PHE A 135 18.93 7.14 -15.26
C PHE A 135 18.29 5.78 -15.58
N LEU A 136 17.61 5.66 -16.73
CA LEU A 136 16.95 4.41 -17.12
C LEU A 136 17.93 3.32 -17.55
N ASP A 137 19.06 3.70 -18.17
CA ASP A 137 20.15 2.78 -18.52
C ASP A 137 20.74 2.13 -17.26
N GLU A 138 20.93 2.92 -16.20
CA GLU A 138 21.49 2.45 -14.93
C GLU A 138 20.47 1.78 -14.01
N ASN A 139 19.17 2.03 -14.22
CA ASN A 139 18.09 1.57 -13.36
C ASN A 139 17.06 0.71 -14.10
N GLN A 140 17.44 -0.46 -14.55
CA GLN A 140 16.60 -1.39 -15.32
C GLN A 140 15.26 -1.73 -14.65
N LYS A 141 15.23 -1.77 -13.31
CA LYS A 141 13.96 -2.00 -12.57
C LYS A 141 12.96 -0.87 -12.76
N GLU A 142 13.41 0.35 -12.92
CA GLU A 142 12.50 1.49 -13.19
C GLU A 142 11.98 1.41 -14.62
N LEU A 143 12.83 1.04 -15.59
CA LEU A 143 12.41 0.79 -16.95
C LEU A 143 11.33 -0.31 -17.02
N GLU A 144 11.49 -1.43 -16.32
CA GLU A 144 10.50 -2.51 -16.25
C GLU A 144 9.14 -2.02 -15.72
N LYS A 145 9.12 -1.13 -14.73
CA LYS A 145 7.89 -0.53 -14.22
C LYS A 145 7.20 0.35 -15.27
N ILE A 146 7.97 1.14 -16.00
CA ILE A 146 7.45 1.97 -17.09
C ILE A 146 6.86 1.09 -18.19
N VAL A 147 7.55 0.00 -18.58
CA VAL A 147 7.04 -1.00 -19.54
C VAL A 147 5.70 -1.57 -19.07
N ALA A 148 5.58 -1.90 -17.77
CA ALA A 148 4.33 -2.38 -17.22
C ALA A 148 3.20 -1.34 -17.32
N THR A 149 3.52 -0.06 -17.11
CA THR A 149 2.57 1.06 -17.23
C THR A 149 2.12 1.27 -18.68
N ILE A 150 3.04 1.20 -19.65
CA ILE A 150 2.74 1.31 -21.09
C ILE A 150 1.83 0.17 -21.56
N ASN A 151 1.97 -1.02 -20.99
CA ASN A 151 1.10 -2.15 -21.29
C ASN A 151 -0.25 -2.12 -20.55
N SER A 152 -0.48 -1.11 -19.70
CA SER A 152 -1.78 -0.91 -19.03
C SER A 152 -2.83 -0.42 -20.02
N PRO A 153 -4.06 -0.95 -19.97
CA PRO A 153 -5.15 -0.50 -20.85
C PRO A 153 -5.60 0.94 -20.59
N HIS A 154 -5.21 1.54 -19.45
CA HIS A 154 -5.67 2.86 -19.04
C HIS A 154 -4.72 4.01 -19.41
N THR A 155 -3.44 3.74 -19.60
CA THR A 155 -2.40 4.78 -19.75
C THR A 155 -1.51 4.59 -20.97
N GLY A 156 -1.50 3.41 -21.57
CA GLY A 156 -0.53 3.02 -22.59
C GLY A 156 -0.47 3.92 -23.82
N ASP A 157 -1.59 4.46 -24.31
CA ASP A 157 -1.61 5.26 -25.55
C ASP A 157 -0.96 6.63 -25.39
N LEU A 158 -1.08 7.26 -24.22
CA LEU A 158 -0.41 8.54 -23.95
C LEU A 158 1.10 8.37 -23.87
N LEU A 159 1.54 7.27 -23.28
CA LEU A 159 2.96 7.00 -23.05
C LEU A 159 3.69 6.58 -24.33
N LYS A 160 3.03 5.88 -25.24
CA LYS A 160 3.58 5.51 -26.56
C LYS A 160 4.04 6.70 -27.40
N LYS A 161 3.54 7.90 -27.09
CA LYS A 161 3.98 9.13 -27.76
C LYS A 161 5.44 9.49 -27.46
N TYR A 162 5.94 9.12 -26.29
CA TYR A 162 7.26 9.50 -25.79
C TYR A 162 8.24 8.32 -25.76
N PHE A 163 7.81 7.14 -26.18
CA PHE A 163 8.62 5.94 -26.22
C PHE A 163 8.44 5.24 -27.56
N THR A 164 9.53 4.89 -28.20
CA THR A 164 9.46 3.96 -29.33
C THR A 164 9.23 2.56 -28.80
N VAL A 165 8.12 1.97 -29.20
CA VAL A 165 7.69 0.66 -28.73
C VAL A 165 7.53 -0.32 -29.88
N ARG A 166 7.90 -1.58 -29.67
CA ARG A 166 7.59 -2.69 -30.56
C ARG A 166 6.71 -3.71 -29.85
N LEU A 167 6.04 -4.55 -30.63
CA LEU A 167 5.34 -5.72 -30.12
C LEU A 167 6.29 -6.92 -30.11
N ASN A 168 6.38 -7.57 -28.96
CA ASN A 168 7.09 -8.84 -28.85
C ASN A 168 6.20 -10.03 -29.30
N ASP A 169 6.76 -11.24 -29.31
CA ASP A 169 6.08 -12.48 -29.71
C ASP A 169 4.82 -12.79 -28.87
N ASN A 170 4.70 -12.20 -27.67
CA ASN A 170 3.56 -12.33 -26.77
C ASN A 170 2.53 -11.20 -26.93
N ASN A 171 2.64 -10.39 -27.98
CA ASN A 171 1.77 -9.25 -28.27
C ASN A 171 1.77 -8.17 -27.17
N LYS A 172 2.91 -8.03 -26.46
CA LYS A 172 3.15 -6.97 -25.46
C LYS A 172 4.11 -5.92 -26.03
N HIS A 173 3.89 -4.68 -25.65
CA HIS A 173 4.81 -3.60 -25.98
C HIS A 173 6.11 -3.74 -25.18
N GLU A 174 7.22 -3.62 -25.89
CA GLU A 174 8.57 -3.45 -25.34
C GLU A 174 9.10 -2.08 -25.76
N ILE A 175 9.83 -1.41 -24.90
CA ILE A 175 10.47 -0.13 -25.22
C ILE A 175 11.76 -0.42 -25.99
N GLU A 176 11.86 0.10 -27.21
CA GLU A 176 13.09 0.07 -27.99
C GLU A 176 13.95 1.31 -27.76
N ASN A 177 13.28 2.45 -27.58
CA ASN A 177 13.96 3.72 -27.38
C ASN A 177 13.16 4.60 -26.41
N TYR A 178 13.85 5.25 -25.49
CA TYR A 178 13.35 6.21 -24.52
C TYR A 178 14.11 7.55 -24.57
N GLU A 179 14.91 7.79 -25.60
CA GLU A 179 15.66 9.05 -25.79
C GLU A 179 14.74 10.25 -26.01
N GLU A 180 13.51 10.02 -26.46
CA GLU A 180 12.49 11.05 -26.66
C GLU A 180 11.65 11.34 -25.41
N CYS A 181 11.93 10.66 -24.29
CA CYS A 181 11.22 10.90 -23.05
C CYS A 181 11.85 12.04 -22.25
N PRO A 182 11.20 13.19 -22.14
CA PRO A 182 11.72 14.29 -21.36
C PRO A 182 11.46 14.07 -19.86
N VAL A 183 12.24 14.71 -19.02
CA VAL A 183 12.16 14.57 -17.55
C VAL A 183 10.78 14.89 -16.98
N TRP A 184 10.06 15.88 -17.50
CA TRP A 184 8.72 16.22 -17.03
C TRP A 184 7.68 15.13 -17.35
N VAL A 185 7.90 14.31 -18.38
CA VAL A 185 7.09 13.12 -18.66
C VAL A 185 7.51 11.98 -17.75
N LEU A 186 8.80 11.78 -17.55
CA LEU A 186 9.30 10.76 -16.62
C LEU A 186 8.71 10.94 -15.21
N MET A 187 8.63 12.17 -14.70
CA MET A 187 8.07 12.47 -13.37
C MET A 187 6.61 12.00 -13.23
N GLU A 188 5.81 12.07 -14.30
CA GLU A 188 4.42 11.59 -14.29
C GLU A 188 4.29 10.06 -14.35
N LEU A 189 5.37 9.37 -14.73
CA LEU A 189 5.39 7.91 -14.88
C LEU A 189 5.94 7.19 -13.65
N LEU A 190 6.74 7.89 -12.87
CA LEU A 190 7.41 7.30 -11.72
C LEU A 190 6.46 7.21 -10.53
N SER A 191 6.57 6.10 -9.78
CA SER A 191 5.96 6.02 -8.45
C SER A 191 6.72 6.90 -7.47
N PHE A 192 6.12 7.27 -6.33
CA PHE A 192 6.76 8.07 -5.30
C PHE A 192 8.16 7.54 -4.90
N GLY A 193 8.30 6.22 -4.69
CA GLY A 193 9.61 5.63 -4.40
C GLY A 193 10.62 5.77 -5.54
N SER A 194 10.15 5.72 -6.78
CA SER A 194 10.98 5.90 -7.98
C SER A 194 11.39 7.36 -8.19
N ILE A 195 10.52 8.31 -7.83
CA ILE A 195 10.83 9.75 -7.81
C ILE A 195 11.95 10.04 -6.80
N ILE A 196 11.92 9.43 -5.63
CA ILE A 196 13.02 9.55 -4.65
C ILE A 196 14.32 8.98 -5.21
N ASN A 197 14.27 7.85 -5.92
CA ASN A 197 15.47 7.29 -6.56
C ASN A 197 16.03 8.24 -7.63
N PHE A 198 15.18 8.85 -8.44
CA PHE A 198 15.59 9.83 -9.43
C PHE A 198 16.14 11.12 -8.78
N TYR A 199 15.50 11.58 -7.69
CA TYR A 199 16.01 12.70 -6.90
C TYR A 199 17.43 12.46 -6.40
N LEU A 200 17.69 11.30 -5.80
CA LEU A 200 19.03 10.92 -5.32
C LEU A 200 20.05 10.69 -6.45
N TYR A 201 19.59 10.40 -7.65
CA TYR A 201 20.42 10.26 -8.83
C TYR A 201 20.85 11.60 -9.39
N TYR A 202 19.97 12.59 -9.36
CA TYR A 202 20.24 13.94 -9.88
C TYR A 202 21.16 14.75 -8.98
N TYR A 203 21.03 14.64 -7.64
CA TYR A 203 21.84 15.37 -6.64
C TYR A 203 23.04 14.55 -6.15
#